data_0aa0c8650c486e1971c26446d346038b
#
_entry.id   0aa0c8650c486e1971c26446d346038b
#
_cell.length_a   1.000
_cell.length_b   1.000
_cell.length_c   1.000
_cell.angle_alpha   90.00
_cell.angle_beta   90.00
_cell.angle_gamma   90.00
#
_symmetry.space_group_name_H-M   'P 1'
#
loop_
_entity.id
_entity.type
_entity.pdbx_description
1 polymer ?
#
loop_
_entity_poly.entity_id
_entity_poly.type
_entity_poly.pdbx_seq_one_letter_code
_entity_poly.pdbx_strand_id
1 'polypeptide(L)'
;MKKIIFILCILATQFIYAKSILFLGDSLTEGLGVSKTEAYPHLVEELVKKRLNKNINAINGGVSGSTISDGLSRLKWYLKTQPNIIFVALGANDGLRGLNLKESQKNLEKIIDEALKSGAKVLLAGMLLPPNYGVEYRKDFKNMFIEVKDKYNLKFMPFLLKDVAGIQKLNQADGIHPTSQGYKIIANEVFEFLKDEL
;
A
#
# COMPACT_ATOMS: atom_id res chain seq x y z
N MET A 1 -25.65 29.24 55.09
CA MET A 1 -24.89 28.05 54.70
C MET A 1 -24.72 28.10 53.19
N LYS A 2 -23.51 28.42 52.69
CA LYS A 2 -23.19 28.49 51.25
C LYS A 2 -22.79 27.07 50.78
N LYS A 3 -23.57 26.49 49.85
CA LYS A 3 -23.26 25.19 49.21
C LYS A 3 -22.19 25.44 48.14
N ILE A 4 -20.99 24.93 48.37
CA ILE A 4 -19.91 24.91 47.35
C ILE A 4 -20.17 23.71 46.43
N ILE A 5 -20.52 23.99 45.15
CA ILE A 5 -20.66 22.96 44.13
C ILE A 5 -19.27 22.73 43.52
N PHE A 6 -18.67 21.57 43.78
CA PHE A 6 -17.44 21.13 43.16
C PHE A 6 -17.79 20.61 41.74
N ILE A 7 -17.46 21.36 40.71
CA ILE A 7 -17.54 20.91 39.33
C ILE A 7 -16.28 20.09 39.06
N LEU A 8 -16.43 18.76 39.02
CA LEU A 8 -15.38 17.83 38.63
C LEU A 8 -15.25 17.87 37.10
N CYS A 9 -14.30 18.67 36.57
CA CYS A 9 -13.95 18.61 35.16
C CYS A 9 -13.20 17.28 34.88
N ILE A 10 -13.90 16.28 34.36
CA ILE A 10 -13.29 15.07 33.83
C ILE A 10 -12.63 15.45 32.50
N LEU A 11 -11.33 15.70 32.54
CA LEU A 11 -10.50 15.78 31.34
C LEU A 11 -10.44 14.37 30.72
N ALA A 12 -11.33 14.10 29.76
CA ALA A 12 -11.24 12.93 28.91
C ALA A 12 -9.97 13.08 28.05
N THR A 13 -8.86 12.51 28.49
CA THR A 13 -7.70 12.31 27.63
C THR A 13 -8.10 11.37 26.53
N GLN A 14 -8.41 11.90 25.36
CA GLN A 14 -8.57 11.07 24.17
C GLN A 14 -7.20 10.46 23.85
N PHE A 15 -7.02 9.18 24.15
CA PHE A 15 -5.92 8.42 23.61
C PHE A 15 -6.11 8.39 22.10
N ILE A 16 -5.40 9.25 21.37
CA ILE A 16 -5.33 9.20 19.92
C ILE A 16 -4.49 7.96 19.60
N TYR A 17 -5.16 6.84 19.37
CA TYR A 17 -4.49 5.65 18.85
C TYR A 17 -3.90 5.99 17.48
N ALA A 18 -2.61 5.70 17.32
CA ALA A 18 -1.94 5.84 16.03
C ALA A 18 -2.70 5.02 14.97
N LYS A 19 -3.07 5.65 13.85
CA LYS A 19 -3.69 4.91 12.74
C LYS A 19 -2.75 3.81 12.26
N SER A 20 -3.24 2.60 12.09
CA SER A 20 -2.50 1.50 11.51
C SER A 20 -2.78 1.38 10.01
N ILE A 21 -1.73 1.22 9.23
CA ILE A 21 -1.78 1.06 7.78
C ILE A 21 -1.13 -0.26 7.41
N LEU A 22 -1.89 -1.17 6.85
CA LEU A 22 -1.36 -2.38 6.24
C LEU A 22 -0.95 -2.08 4.79
N PHE A 23 0.32 -2.25 4.49
CA PHE A 23 0.84 -2.25 3.12
C PHE A 23 0.89 -3.71 2.63
N LEU A 24 -0.15 -4.15 1.93
CA LEU A 24 -0.26 -5.50 1.38
C LEU A 24 0.36 -5.53 -0.01
N GLY A 25 1.50 -6.22 -0.15
CA GLY A 25 2.24 -6.20 -1.42
C GLY A 25 3.16 -7.39 -1.65
N ASP A 26 4.06 -7.23 -2.59
CA ASP A 26 5.06 -8.21 -2.99
C ASP A 26 6.49 -7.76 -2.57
N SER A 27 7.52 -8.12 -3.35
CA SER A 27 8.91 -7.73 -3.09
C SER A 27 9.15 -6.22 -3.05
N LEU A 28 8.35 -5.44 -3.79
CA LEU A 28 8.42 -3.98 -3.79
C LEU A 28 7.98 -3.40 -2.44
N THR A 29 7.00 -4.02 -1.79
CA THR A 29 6.53 -3.62 -0.46
C THR A 29 7.42 -4.18 0.64
N GLU A 30 7.89 -5.43 0.51
CA GLU A 30 8.81 -6.04 1.45
C GLU A 30 10.11 -5.24 1.59
N GLY A 31 10.60 -4.66 0.49
CA GLY A 31 11.87 -3.97 0.42
C GLY A 31 13.02 -4.92 0.05
N LEU A 32 12.79 -5.78 -0.97
CA LEU A 32 13.82 -6.73 -1.43
C LEU A 32 15.12 -6.02 -1.81
N GLY A 33 16.24 -6.49 -1.24
CA GLY A 33 17.58 -5.96 -1.52
C GLY A 33 17.97 -4.70 -0.75
N VAL A 34 17.10 -4.20 0.14
CA VAL A 34 17.41 -3.11 1.07
C VAL A 34 17.10 -3.51 2.52
N SER A 35 17.54 -2.71 3.48
CA SER A 35 17.18 -2.94 4.89
C SER A 35 15.68 -2.67 5.12
N LYS A 36 15.11 -3.26 6.19
CA LYS A 36 13.69 -3.03 6.54
C LYS A 36 13.36 -1.56 6.77
N THR A 37 14.32 -0.78 7.27
CA THR A 37 14.18 0.66 7.51
C THR A 37 14.24 1.49 6.22
N GLU A 38 14.69 0.93 5.11
CA GLU A 38 14.71 1.57 3.80
C GLU A 38 13.55 1.17 2.91
N ALA A 39 12.73 0.17 3.31
CA ALA A 39 11.50 -0.19 2.62
C ALA A 39 10.48 0.94 2.72
N TYR A 40 9.72 1.21 1.62
CA TYR A 40 8.83 2.38 1.58
C TYR A 40 7.77 2.42 2.69
N PRO A 41 7.21 1.31 3.23
CA PRO A 41 6.25 1.40 4.33
C PRO A 41 6.84 2.07 5.59
N HIS A 42 8.07 1.71 5.96
CA HIS A 42 8.77 2.34 7.09
C HIS A 42 9.11 3.81 6.80
N LEU A 43 9.61 4.10 5.60
CA LEU A 43 9.92 5.48 5.20
C LEU A 43 8.67 6.38 5.19
N VAL A 44 7.50 5.85 4.83
CA VAL A 44 6.21 6.57 4.91
C VAL A 44 5.88 6.91 6.37
N GLU A 45 6.07 5.97 7.30
CA GLU A 45 5.86 6.22 8.73
C GLU A 45 6.75 7.37 9.24
N GLU A 46 8.02 7.37 8.87
CA GLU A 46 8.95 8.46 9.20
C GLU A 46 8.51 9.80 8.58
N LEU A 47 8.07 9.79 7.31
CA LEU A 47 7.58 11.00 6.64
C LEU A 47 6.33 11.56 7.30
N VAL A 48 5.38 10.71 7.72
CA VAL A 48 4.18 11.12 8.45
C VAL A 48 4.57 11.79 9.77
N LYS A 49 5.47 11.18 10.53
CA LYS A 49 5.97 11.76 11.77
C LYS A 49 6.66 13.10 11.54
N LYS A 50 7.54 13.16 10.54
CA LYS A 50 8.35 14.35 10.24
C LYS A 50 7.54 15.53 9.69
N ARG A 51 6.59 15.26 8.76
CA ARG A 51 5.89 16.31 7.99
C ARG A 51 4.55 16.69 8.59
N LEU A 52 3.85 15.74 9.23
CA LEU A 52 2.52 15.97 9.81
C LEU A 52 2.51 16.02 11.33
N ASN A 53 3.63 15.73 11.99
CA ASN A 53 3.73 15.55 13.45
C ASN A 53 2.67 14.55 13.99
N LYS A 54 2.36 13.52 13.20
CA LYS A 54 1.44 12.42 13.53
C LYS A 54 2.20 11.11 13.65
N ASN A 55 1.69 10.20 14.46
CA ASN A 55 2.19 8.83 14.52
C ASN A 55 1.22 7.91 13.79
N ILE A 56 1.76 7.01 12.98
CA ILE A 56 1.05 5.86 12.40
C ILE A 56 1.80 4.59 12.78
N ASN A 57 1.16 3.44 12.60
CA ASN A 57 1.79 2.13 12.67
C ASN A 57 1.79 1.53 11.26
N ALA A 58 2.92 1.56 10.58
CA ALA A 58 3.08 0.99 9.24
C ALA A 58 3.36 -0.52 9.32
N ILE A 59 2.38 -1.32 8.96
CA ILE A 59 2.49 -2.79 8.93
C ILE A 59 2.95 -3.18 7.53
N ASN A 60 4.20 -3.65 7.41
CA ASN A 60 4.70 -4.16 6.14
C ASN A 60 4.21 -5.60 5.92
N GLY A 61 3.26 -5.76 5.01
CA GLY A 61 2.67 -7.03 4.58
C GLY A 61 3.20 -7.49 3.21
N GLY A 62 4.38 -7.03 2.80
CA GLY A 62 5.07 -7.48 1.59
C GLY A 62 5.66 -8.87 1.73
N VAL A 63 5.59 -9.66 0.64
CA VAL A 63 6.28 -10.96 0.54
C VAL A 63 6.79 -11.12 -0.89
N SER A 64 8.09 -11.28 -1.05
CA SER A 64 8.74 -11.42 -2.36
C SER A 64 8.16 -12.56 -3.17
N GLY A 65 7.95 -12.30 -4.47
CA GLY A 65 7.40 -13.28 -5.41
C GLY A 65 5.88 -13.46 -5.33
N SER A 66 5.19 -12.84 -4.38
CA SER A 66 3.73 -12.97 -4.26
C SER A 66 2.99 -12.46 -5.48
N THR A 67 2.00 -13.24 -5.89
CA THR A 67 0.97 -12.86 -6.85
C THR A 67 -0.27 -12.30 -6.13
N ILE A 68 -1.24 -11.81 -6.88
CA ILE A 68 -2.54 -11.40 -6.32
C ILE A 68 -3.21 -12.59 -5.62
N SER A 69 -3.11 -13.80 -6.18
CA SER A 69 -3.73 -15.00 -5.60
C SER A 69 -3.21 -15.32 -4.18
N ASP A 70 -1.95 -14.98 -3.88
CA ASP A 70 -1.36 -15.19 -2.56
C ASP A 70 -1.83 -14.15 -1.54
N GLY A 71 -2.30 -13.01 -2.02
CA GLY A 71 -2.65 -11.85 -1.20
C GLY A 71 -3.82 -12.10 -0.25
N LEU A 72 -4.83 -12.88 -0.65
CA LEU A 72 -6.06 -13.06 0.13
C LEU A 72 -5.83 -13.75 1.47
N SER A 73 -5.06 -14.84 1.49
CA SER A 73 -4.75 -15.57 2.73
C SER A 73 -3.93 -14.69 3.69
N ARG A 74 -2.97 -13.95 3.14
CA ARG A 74 -2.14 -13.01 3.90
C ARG A 74 -2.95 -11.83 4.43
N LEU A 75 -3.86 -11.26 3.63
CA LEU A 75 -4.80 -10.25 4.10
C LEU A 75 -5.57 -10.74 5.32
N LYS A 76 -6.21 -11.91 5.24
CA LYS A 76 -6.98 -12.49 6.36
C LYS A 76 -6.17 -12.65 7.64
N TRP A 77 -4.89 -12.96 7.51
CA TRP A 77 -4.01 -13.03 8.68
C TRP A 77 -3.78 -11.63 9.30
N TYR A 78 -3.52 -10.61 8.47
CA TYR A 78 -3.30 -9.24 8.94
C TYR A 78 -4.56 -8.54 9.43
N LEU A 79 -5.76 -8.93 8.98
CA LEU A 79 -7.02 -8.36 9.48
C LEU A 79 -7.20 -8.55 10.99
N LYS A 80 -6.51 -9.52 11.59
CA LYS A 80 -6.46 -9.69 13.06
C LYS A 80 -5.85 -8.50 13.79
N THR A 81 -5.03 -7.70 13.11
CA THR A 81 -4.44 -6.47 13.65
C THR A 81 -5.38 -5.25 13.51
N GLN A 82 -6.54 -5.42 12.91
CA GLN A 82 -7.56 -4.39 12.69
C GLN A 82 -6.99 -3.10 12.07
N PRO A 83 -6.36 -3.16 10.89
CA PRO A 83 -5.78 -1.98 10.26
C PRO A 83 -6.88 -0.97 9.90
N ASN A 84 -6.59 0.32 10.12
CA ASN A 84 -7.50 1.41 9.74
C ASN A 84 -7.51 1.64 8.21
N ILE A 85 -6.35 1.43 7.59
CA ILE A 85 -6.15 1.59 6.14
C ILE A 85 -5.45 0.36 5.61
N ILE A 86 -5.87 -0.12 4.44
CA ILE A 86 -5.21 -1.19 3.71
C ILE A 86 -4.81 -0.63 2.34
N PHE A 87 -3.49 -0.49 2.13
CA PHE A 87 -2.90 -0.10 0.87
C PHE A 87 -2.49 -1.36 0.10
N VAL A 88 -3.22 -1.68 -0.96
CA VAL A 88 -3.00 -2.89 -1.79
C VAL A 88 -2.07 -2.53 -2.94
N ALA A 89 -0.89 -3.17 -2.98
CA ALA A 89 0.15 -2.98 -3.98
C ALA A 89 0.65 -4.35 -4.48
N LEU A 90 -0.25 -5.10 -5.10
CA LEU A 90 -0.02 -6.45 -5.65
C LEU A 90 -0.27 -6.47 -7.16
N GLY A 91 0.35 -7.44 -7.83
CA GLY A 91 0.09 -7.74 -9.25
C GLY A 91 1.32 -7.60 -10.14
N ALA A 92 2.44 -7.04 -9.67
CA ALA A 92 3.66 -6.99 -10.48
C ALA A 92 4.07 -8.39 -10.94
N ASN A 93 4.06 -9.38 -10.05
CA ASN A 93 4.40 -10.76 -10.40
C ASN A 93 3.38 -11.40 -11.34
N ASP A 94 2.09 -11.06 -11.24
CA ASP A 94 1.08 -11.54 -12.18
C ASP A 94 1.40 -11.07 -13.60
N GLY A 95 1.68 -9.78 -13.76
CA GLY A 95 2.05 -9.20 -15.05
C GLY A 95 3.38 -9.71 -15.57
N LEU A 96 4.44 -9.72 -14.75
CA LEU A 96 5.78 -10.17 -15.15
C LEU A 96 5.83 -11.65 -15.54
N ARG A 97 4.96 -12.50 -14.98
CA ARG A 97 4.88 -13.93 -15.30
C ARG A 97 3.87 -14.24 -16.40
N GLY A 98 3.22 -13.24 -16.97
CA GLY A 98 2.23 -13.44 -18.03
C GLY A 98 1.00 -14.21 -17.58
N LEU A 99 0.55 -14.06 -16.33
CA LEU A 99 -0.60 -14.79 -15.81
C LEU A 99 -1.91 -14.35 -16.49
N ASN A 100 -2.95 -15.17 -16.33
CA ASN A 100 -4.28 -14.84 -16.83
C ASN A 100 -4.86 -13.64 -16.08
N LEU A 101 -4.95 -12.49 -16.74
CA LEU A 101 -5.36 -11.23 -16.12
C LEU A 101 -6.80 -11.24 -15.62
N LYS A 102 -7.70 -12.02 -16.26
CA LYS A 102 -9.08 -12.16 -15.78
C LYS A 102 -9.14 -12.88 -14.42
N GLU A 103 -8.30 -13.88 -14.22
CA GLU A 103 -8.20 -14.55 -12.92
C GLU A 103 -7.50 -13.68 -11.88
N SER A 104 -6.44 -12.96 -12.27
CA SER A 104 -5.78 -11.98 -11.42
C SER A 104 -6.77 -10.89 -10.95
N GLN A 105 -7.59 -10.36 -11.86
CA GLN A 105 -8.64 -9.39 -11.56
C GLN A 105 -9.64 -9.94 -10.53
N LYS A 106 -10.19 -11.14 -10.77
CA LYS A 106 -11.12 -11.78 -9.82
C LYS A 106 -10.50 -11.96 -8.42
N ASN A 107 -9.22 -12.30 -8.37
CA ASN A 107 -8.53 -12.46 -7.09
C ASN A 107 -8.28 -11.11 -6.42
N LEU A 108 -7.97 -10.05 -7.19
CA LEU A 108 -7.86 -8.69 -6.67
C LEU A 108 -9.21 -8.21 -6.10
N GLU A 109 -10.30 -8.45 -6.81
CA GLU A 109 -11.65 -8.14 -6.35
C GLU A 109 -11.98 -8.84 -5.02
N LYS A 110 -11.63 -10.14 -4.87
CA LYS A 110 -11.80 -10.85 -3.59
C LYS A 110 -11.00 -10.22 -2.43
N ILE A 111 -9.78 -9.75 -2.72
CA ILE A 111 -8.97 -9.03 -1.74
C ILE A 111 -9.66 -7.72 -1.32
N ILE A 112 -10.15 -6.94 -2.29
CA ILE A 112 -10.85 -5.68 -2.03
C ILE A 112 -12.14 -5.92 -1.24
N ASP A 113 -12.94 -6.92 -1.64
CA ASP A 113 -14.17 -7.30 -0.92
C ASP A 113 -13.90 -7.64 0.54
N GLU A 114 -12.88 -8.47 0.81
CA GLU A 114 -12.53 -8.87 2.18
C GLU A 114 -11.98 -7.70 2.99
N ALA A 115 -11.17 -6.84 2.36
CA ALA A 115 -10.64 -5.64 2.99
C ALA A 115 -11.75 -4.65 3.36
N LEU A 116 -12.71 -4.39 2.45
CA LEU A 116 -13.85 -3.51 2.71
C LEU A 116 -14.78 -4.06 3.80
N LYS A 117 -15.01 -5.38 3.84
CA LYS A 117 -15.81 -6.03 4.90
C LYS A 117 -15.22 -5.85 6.29
N SER A 118 -13.91 -5.65 6.40
CA SER A 118 -13.27 -5.40 7.71
C SER A 118 -13.54 -4.02 8.28
N GLY A 119 -14.13 -3.11 7.49
CA GLY A 119 -14.34 -1.71 7.86
C GLY A 119 -13.10 -0.82 7.62
N ALA A 120 -12.00 -1.38 7.12
CA ALA A 120 -10.82 -0.60 6.77
C ALA A 120 -11.06 0.25 5.52
N LYS A 121 -10.43 1.42 5.44
CA LYS A 121 -10.33 2.17 4.20
C LYS A 121 -9.38 1.47 3.25
N VAL A 122 -9.83 1.19 2.03
CA VAL A 122 -9.04 0.47 1.03
C VAL A 122 -8.51 1.45 -0.02
N LEU A 123 -7.21 1.37 -0.28
CA LEU A 123 -6.50 2.16 -1.29
C LEU A 123 -5.78 1.18 -2.22
N LEU A 124 -5.75 1.49 -3.51
CA LEU A 124 -5.16 0.62 -4.52
C LEU A 124 -4.01 1.30 -5.24
N ALA A 125 -2.89 0.61 -5.36
CA ALA A 125 -1.79 0.98 -6.26
C ALA A 125 -1.81 0.11 -7.52
N GLY A 126 -1.74 0.75 -8.67
CA GLY A 126 -1.56 0.11 -9.95
C GLY A 126 -0.10 -0.16 -10.27
N MET A 127 0.11 -1.00 -11.27
CA MET A 127 1.42 -1.35 -11.80
C MET A 127 1.43 -1.24 -13.33
N LEU A 128 2.58 -0.98 -13.91
CA LEU A 128 2.79 -0.97 -15.35
C LEU A 128 3.88 -1.98 -15.72
N LEU A 129 3.76 -2.58 -16.90
CA LEU A 129 4.74 -3.52 -17.43
C LEU A 129 5.73 -2.84 -18.38
N PRO A 130 6.98 -3.33 -18.43
CA PRO A 130 7.99 -2.88 -19.38
C PRO A 130 7.54 -3.08 -20.85
N PRO A 131 8.14 -2.35 -21.81
CA PRO A 131 7.72 -2.38 -23.24
C PRO A 131 7.78 -3.77 -23.91
N ASN A 132 8.67 -4.65 -23.46
CA ASN A 132 8.89 -5.98 -24.00
C ASN A 132 7.73 -6.99 -23.76
N TYR A 133 6.68 -6.60 -23.01
CA TYR A 133 5.50 -7.45 -22.77
C TYR A 133 4.41 -7.29 -23.83
N GLY A 134 4.67 -6.57 -24.92
CA GLY A 134 3.70 -6.35 -26.00
C GLY A 134 2.60 -5.33 -25.62
N VAL A 135 2.03 -4.70 -26.64
CA VAL A 135 1.12 -3.55 -26.45
C VAL A 135 -0.20 -3.99 -25.81
N GLU A 136 -0.82 -5.06 -26.34
CA GLU A 136 -2.13 -5.53 -25.86
C GLU A 136 -2.07 -6.01 -24.42
N TYR A 137 -1.14 -6.89 -24.07
CA TYR A 137 -1.03 -7.41 -22.71
C TYR A 137 -0.75 -6.30 -21.67
N ARG A 138 0.11 -5.34 -22.02
CA ARG A 138 0.39 -4.16 -21.16
C ARG A 138 -0.85 -3.29 -20.98
N LYS A 139 -1.64 -3.10 -22.02
CA LYS A 139 -2.90 -2.36 -21.97
C LYS A 139 -3.90 -3.07 -21.06
N ASP A 140 -4.09 -4.37 -21.27
CA ASP A 140 -5.02 -5.17 -20.49
C ASP A 140 -4.60 -5.24 -19.02
N PHE A 141 -3.31 -5.39 -18.74
CA PHE A 141 -2.75 -5.36 -17.39
C PHE A 141 -3.03 -4.04 -16.68
N LYS A 142 -2.81 -2.90 -17.34
CA LYS A 142 -3.15 -1.59 -16.79
C LYS A 142 -4.66 -1.45 -16.55
N ASN A 143 -5.48 -1.87 -17.53
CA ASN A 143 -6.92 -1.75 -17.46
C ASN A 143 -7.53 -2.57 -16.33
N MET A 144 -6.98 -3.73 -16.01
CA MET A 144 -7.40 -4.55 -14.88
C MET A 144 -7.47 -3.74 -13.57
N PHE A 145 -6.46 -2.92 -13.26
CA PHE A 145 -6.46 -2.07 -12.07
C PHE A 145 -7.49 -0.93 -12.17
N ILE A 146 -7.65 -0.35 -13.36
CA ILE A 146 -8.61 0.74 -13.60
C ILE A 146 -10.03 0.22 -13.42
N GLU A 147 -10.37 -0.94 -13.99
CA GLU A 147 -11.68 -1.56 -13.84
C GLU A 147 -12.01 -1.89 -12.37
N VAL A 148 -11.05 -2.43 -11.63
CA VAL A 148 -11.23 -2.71 -10.20
C VAL A 148 -11.42 -1.41 -9.40
N LYS A 149 -10.58 -0.38 -9.63
CA LYS A 149 -10.73 0.89 -8.91
C LYS A 149 -12.07 1.55 -9.21
N ASP A 150 -12.56 1.48 -10.46
CA ASP A 150 -13.84 2.08 -10.86
C ASP A 150 -15.02 1.30 -10.25
N LYS A 151 -14.97 -0.05 -10.29
CA LYS A 151 -16.00 -0.92 -9.71
C LYS A 151 -16.23 -0.65 -8.22
N TYR A 152 -15.17 -0.40 -7.47
CA TYR A 152 -15.22 -0.22 -6.01
C TYR A 152 -15.08 1.25 -5.57
N ASN A 153 -15.00 2.19 -6.51
CA ASN A 153 -14.76 3.62 -6.26
C ASN A 153 -13.58 3.87 -5.31
N LEU A 154 -12.44 3.22 -5.59
CA LEU A 154 -11.25 3.30 -4.74
C LEU A 154 -10.41 4.54 -5.06
N LYS A 155 -9.80 5.12 -4.03
CA LYS A 155 -8.66 6.03 -4.22
C LYS A 155 -7.52 5.22 -4.83
N PHE A 156 -6.97 5.70 -5.94
CA PHE A 156 -6.08 4.94 -6.81
C PHE A 156 -4.78 5.67 -7.10
N MET A 157 -3.66 5.02 -6.83
CA MET A 157 -2.32 5.42 -7.28
C MET A 157 -2.03 4.74 -8.61
N PRO A 158 -1.95 5.45 -9.75
CA PRO A 158 -1.86 4.81 -11.06
C PRO A 158 -0.63 3.93 -11.28
N PHE A 159 0.51 4.27 -10.64
CA PHE A 159 1.75 3.53 -10.78
C PHE A 159 2.64 3.70 -9.55
N LEU A 160 2.87 2.61 -8.82
CA LEU A 160 3.70 2.61 -7.59
C LEU A 160 5.15 3.03 -7.86
N LEU A 161 5.72 2.63 -9.02
CA LEU A 161 7.12 2.91 -9.39
C LEU A 161 7.28 4.18 -10.24
N LYS A 162 6.34 5.14 -10.13
CA LYS A 162 6.45 6.42 -10.80
C LYS A 162 7.79 7.08 -10.45
N ASP A 163 8.46 7.65 -11.46
CA ASP A 163 9.77 8.32 -11.36
C ASP A 163 10.95 7.44 -10.87
N VAL A 164 10.73 6.11 -10.83
CA VAL A 164 11.75 5.11 -10.45
C VAL A 164 11.95 4.07 -11.54
N ALA A 165 10.88 3.52 -12.10
CA ALA A 165 10.96 2.46 -13.09
C ALA A 165 11.78 2.87 -14.31
N GLY A 166 12.71 2.00 -14.74
CA GLY A 166 13.57 2.22 -15.91
C GLY A 166 14.73 3.20 -15.70
N ILE A 167 14.86 3.81 -14.52
CA ILE A 167 16.00 4.69 -14.20
C ILE A 167 17.09 3.84 -13.53
N GLN A 168 18.16 3.53 -14.26
CA GLN A 168 19.19 2.58 -13.84
C GLN A 168 19.75 2.85 -12.42
N LYS A 169 20.05 4.08 -12.05
CA LYS A 169 20.58 4.44 -10.73
C LYS A 169 19.57 4.26 -9.58
N LEU A 170 18.29 4.16 -9.88
CA LEU A 170 17.21 3.99 -8.91
C LEU A 170 16.74 2.55 -8.76
N ASN A 171 17.25 1.65 -9.63
CA ASN A 171 16.95 0.22 -9.60
C ASN A 171 18.22 -0.60 -9.38
N GLN A 172 18.06 -1.75 -8.75
CA GLN A 172 19.13 -2.74 -8.56
C GLN A 172 19.55 -3.34 -9.92
N ALA A 173 20.56 -4.19 -9.91
CA ALA A 173 21.11 -4.79 -11.14
C ALA A 173 20.08 -5.59 -11.96
N ASP A 174 19.01 -6.08 -11.32
CA ASP A 174 17.91 -6.79 -11.99
C ASP A 174 16.97 -5.87 -12.78
N GLY A 175 17.06 -4.55 -12.57
CA GLY A 175 16.29 -3.53 -13.28
C GLY A 175 14.83 -3.38 -12.85
N ILE A 176 14.36 -4.17 -11.87
CA ILE A 176 12.95 -4.18 -11.41
C ILE A 176 12.76 -3.85 -9.93
N HIS A 177 13.77 -4.10 -9.08
CA HIS A 177 13.69 -3.75 -7.67
C HIS A 177 14.40 -2.42 -7.41
N PRO A 178 13.78 -1.50 -6.67
CA PRO A 178 14.39 -0.21 -6.36
C PRO A 178 15.63 -0.32 -5.46
N THR A 179 16.58 0.59 -5.63
CA THR A 179 17.64 0.85 -4.65
C THR A 179 17.05 1.63 -3.45
N SER A 180 17.85 1.80 -2.37
CA SER A 180 17.46 2.67 -1.24
C SER A 180 17.05 4.07 -1.70
N GLN A 181 17.69 4.62 -2.75
CA GLN A 181 17.30 5.91 -3.32
C GLN A 181 15.98 5.84 -4.06
N GLY A 182 15.71 4.76 -4.80
CA GLY A 182 14.42 4.51 -5.44
C GLY A 182 13.29 4.41 -4.41
N TYR A 183 13.51 3.68 -3.32
CA TYR A 183 12.51 3.55 -2.24
C TYR A 183 12.19 4.88 -1.54
N LYS A 184 13.13 5.82 -1.42
CA LYS A 184 12.85 7.16 -0.91
C LYS A 184 11.89 7.94 -1.81
N ILE A 185 12.01 7.78 -3.13
CA ILE A 185 11.11 8.41 -4.10
C ILE A 185 9.72 7.79 -3.98
N ILE A 186 9.63 6.44 -3.99
CA ILE A 186 8.37 5.72 -3.80
C ILE A 186 7.68 6.14 -2.48
N ALA A 187 8.44 6.21 -1.40
CA ALA A 187 7.90 6.62 -0.10
C ALA A 187 7.32 8.04 -0.11
N ASN A 188 7.95 8.98 -0.81
CA ASN A 188 7.41 10.34 -0.98
C ASN A 188 6.11 10.34 -1.79
N GLU A 189 6.05 9.61 -2.91
CA GLU A 189 4.83 9.50 -3.73
C GLU A 189 3.69 8.85 -2.95
N VAL A 190 3.97 7.78 -2.19
CA VAL A 190 2.98 7.10 -1.34
C VAL A 190 2.54 8.00 -0.20
N PHE A 191 3.45 8.75 0.44
CA PHE A 191 3.10 9.73 1.47
C PHE A 191 2.15 10.80 0.93
N GLU A 192 2.47 11.42 -0.22
CA GLU A 192 1.61 12.45 -0.84
C GLU A 192 0.24 11.89 -1.19
N PHE A 193 0.17 10.63 -1.62
CA PHE A 193 -1.08 9.93 -1.89
C PHE A 193 -1.91 9.65 -0.63
N LEU A 194 -1.25 9.36 0.50
CA LEU A 194 -1.89 8.97 1.76
C LEU A 194 -2.25 10.14 2.67
N LYS A 195 -1.55 11.29 2.59
CA LYS A 195 -1.56 12.35 3.62
C LYS A 195 -2.96 12.85 4.00
N ASP A 196 -3.89 12.89 3.05
CA ASP A 196 -5.27 13.35 3.28
C ASP A 196 -6.15 12.29 3.98
N GLU A 197 -5.62 11.08 4.16
CA GLU A 197 -6.29 9.96 4.82
C GLU A 197 -5.83 9.75 6.28
N LEU A 198 -4.83 10.54 6.71
CA LEU A 198 -4.13 10.38 7.98
C LEU A 198 -4.68 11.25 9.12
#